data_a90d996d31dbcdb314232327e8893cec
#
_entry.id   a90d996d31dbcdb314232327e8893cec
#
_cell.length_a   1.000
_cell.length_b   1.000
_cell.length_c   1.000
_cell.angle_alpha   90.00
_cell.angle_beta   90.00
_cell.angle_gamma   90.00
#
_symmetry.space_group_name_H-M   'P 1'
#
loop_
_entity.id
_entity.type
_entity.pdbx_description
1 polymer ?
#
loop_
_entity_poly.entity_id
_entity_poly.type
_entity_poly.pdbx_seq_one_letter_code
_entity_poly.pdbx_strand_id
1 'polypeptide(L)'
;MKLLRDISTTSEYTGGNADLYKLPNFIKESIPCMQSIWLSRTAINNVITKRGANGYPRKHNSWKFFRANKPNELWQIDLKGPYTVHGQKYWFLVCIDDYSRYLLVAKQFKHEPTTQEIAALLGRMDSKPEHILSDNGAQFREQWKQWCKEHGIEPLFAHPYYPQDKGKVERCIQNLNREFVYLLRRFPEWLNGKIKEYREWFNNQRFHRGINNFPARLYCVTLET
;
A
#
# COMPACT_ATOMS: atom_id res chain seq x y z
N MET A 1 -14.13 20.56 -13.66
CA MET A 1 -14.59 21.83 -13.11
C MET A 1 -15.82 21.71 -12.19
N LYS A 2 -16.84 20.92 -12.51
CA LYS A 2 -18.05 20.79 -11.66
C LYS A 2 -17.79 20.19 -10.25
N LEU A 3 -16.84 19.26 -10.10
CA LEU A 3 -16.53 18.60 -8.82
C LEU A 3 -15.73 19.47 -7.85
N LEU A 4 -14.99 20.48 -8.36
CA LEU A 4 -14.25 21.44 -7.52
C LEU A 4 -15.18 22.51 -6.92
N ARG A 5 -16.32 22.82 -7.57
CA ARG A 5 -17.34 23.72 -7.01
C ARG A 5 -18.05 23.09 -5.81
N ASP A 6 -18.29 21.76 -5.83
CA ASP A 6 -18.97 21.07 -4.73
C ASP A 6 -18.07 20.92 -3.48
N ILE A 7 -16.75 21.13 -3.62
CA ILE A 7 -15.79 21.08 -2.51
C ILE A 7 -15.57 22.49 -1.89
N SER A 8 -15.71 23.56 -2.69
CA SER A 8 -15.49 24.94 -2.22
C SER A 8 -16.64 25.50 -1.38
N THR A 9 -17.84 24.92 -1.47
CA THR A 9 -19.03 25.37 -0.72
C THR A 9 -19.16 24.79 0.69
N THR A 10 -18.22 23.95 1.16
CA THR A 10 -18.22 23.39 2.53
C THR A 10 -17.25 24.08 3.49
N SER A 11 -16.81 25.31 3.22
CA SER A 11 -15.81 26.03 4.05
C SER A 11 -16.36 26.72 5.31
N GLU A 12 -17.63 26.48 5.68
CA GLU A 12 -18.21 27.01 6.92
C GLU A 12 -18.58 25.88 7.89
N TYR A 13 -17.56 25.22 8.47
CA TYR A 13 -17.76 24.43 9.69
C TYR A 13 -16.56 24.65 10.62
N THR A 14 -16.65 25.71 11.42
CA THR A 14 -15.81 25.93 12.60
C THR A 14 -16.43 25.17 13.78
N GLY A 15 -15.83 24.06 14.19
CA GLY A 15 -16.24 23.36 15.40
C GLY A 15 -15.70 21.94 15.52
N GLY A 16 -14.68 21.77 16.38
CA GLY A 16 -14.25 20.49 16.92
C GLY A 16 -13.10 19.80 16.17
N ASN A 17 -12.10 19.37 16.94
CA ASN A 17 -10.89 18.66 16.51
C ASN A 17 -11.12 17.63 15.39
N ALA A 18 -11.18 18.08 14.15
CA ALA A 18 -11.16 17.22 12.98
C ALA A 18 -9.70 16.84 12.73
N ASP A 19 -9.36 15.56 12.92
CA ASP A 19 -8.13 14.98 12.41
C ASP A 19 -8.06 15.25 10.89
N LEU A 20 -7.40 16.33 10.52
CA LEU A 20 -7.22 16.73 9.13
C LEU A 20 -6.22 15.78 8.51
N TYR A 21 -6.66 14.93 7.61
CA TYR A 21 -5.76 14.15 6.78
C TYR A 21 -5.01 15.11 5.84
N LYS A 22 -3.76 15.34 6.16
CA LYS A 22 -2.85 16.01 5.23
C LYS A 22 -2.63 15.08 4.05
N LEU A 23 -2.94 15.54 2.85
CA LEU A 23 -2.46 14.85 1.66
C LEU A 23 -0.92 14.79 1.72
N PRO A 24 -0.32 13.66 1.29
CA PRO A 24 1.12 13.54 1.19
C PRO A 24 1.74 14.74 0.45
N ASN A 25 2.86 15.26 0.94
CA ASN A 25 3.51 16.41 0.33
C ASN A 25 3.82 16.18 -1.15
N PHE A 26 4.29 14.95 -1.51
CA PHE A 26 4.57 14.62 -2.89
C PHE A 26 3.34 14.74 -3.82
N ILE A 27 2.11 14.49 -3.31
CA ILE A 27 0.87 14.67 -4.07
C ILE A 27 0.58 16.16 -4.25
N LYS A 28 0.74 16.94 -3.18
CA LYS A 28 0.53 18.41 -3.24
C LYS A 28 1.51 19.09 -4.20
N GLU A 29 2.76 18.67 -4.15
CA GLU A 29 3.82 19.18 -5.02
C GLU A 29 3.63 18.76 -6.49
N SER A 30 3.08 17.55 -6.70
CA SER A 30 2.86 17.00 -8.04
C SER A 30 1.58 17.52 -8.72
N ILE A 31 0.60 17.99 -7.95
CA ILE A 31 -0.70 18.45 -8.47
C ILE A 31 -0.97 19.87 -7.97
N PRO A 32 -0.69 20.91 -8.77
CA PRO A 32 -0.76 22.31 -8.34
C PRO A 32 -2.11 22.72 -7.74
N CYS A 33 -3.22 22.20 -8.26
CA CYS A 33 -4.56 22.51 -7.75
C CYS A 33 -4.87 21.90 -6.38
N MET A 34 -4.01 21.01 -5.86
CA MET A 34 -4.20 20.37 -4.54
C MET A 34 -3.34 20.97 -3.43
N GLN A 35 -2.49 21.96 -3.72
CA GLN A 35 -1.61 22.57 -2.72
C GLN A 35 -2.36 23.20 -1.55
N SER A 36 -3.59 23.66 -1.76
CA SER A 36 -4.44 24.32 -0.76
C SER A 36 -5.62 23.47 -0.25
N ILE A 37 -5.76 22.22 -0.71
CA ILE A 37 -6.93 21.41 -0.35
C ILE A 37 -6.67 20.64 0.95
N TRP A 38 -7.43 20.97 1.97
CA TRP A 38 -7.51 20.23 3.23
C TRP A 38 -8.81 19.43 3.21
N LEU A 39 -8.70 18.10 3.14
CA LEU A 39 -9.87 17.23 3.22
C LEU A 39 -10.02 16.69 4.63
N SER A 40 -11.11 16.98 5.30
CA SER A 40 -11.44 16.35 6.57
C SER A 40 -11.76 14.87 6.37
N ARG A 41 -11.47 14.04 7.38
CA ARG A 41 -11.84 12.62 7.39
C ARG A 41 -13.33 12.41 7.10
N THR A 42 -14.16 13.29 7.64
CA THR A 42 -15.62 13.27 7.46
C THR A 42 -16.01 13.56 6.01
N ALA A 43 -15.36 14.52 5.34
CA ALA A 43 -15.60 14.81 3.93
C ALA A 43 -15.23 13.63 3.05
N ILE A 44 -14.07 12.98 3.31
CA ILE A 44 -13.65 11.78 2.60
C ILE A 44 -14.64 10.64 2.82
N ASN A 45 -15.05 10.38 4.07
CA ASN A 45 -16.02 9.34 4.40
C ASN A 45 -17.39 9.61 3.77
N ASN A 46 -17.86 10.84 3.74
CA ASN A 46 -19.13 11.21 3.12
C ASN A 46 -19.13 10.96 1.61
N VAL A 47 -18.00 11.25 0.93
CA VAL A 47 -17.86 10.93 -0.51
C VAL A 47 -17.86 9.43 -0.74
N ILE A 48 -17.17 8.66 0.12
CA ILE A 48 -17.11 7.20 0.07
C ILE A 48 -18.50 6.60 0.31
N THR A 49 -19.23 7.09 1.31
CA THR A 49 -20.58 6.64 1.66
C THR A 49 -21.60 6.94 0.55
N LYS A 50 -21.61 8.17 0.01
CA LYS A 50 -22.47 8.56 -1.10
C LYS A 50 -22.25 7.73 -2.37
N ARG A 51 -21.08 7.11 -2.53
CA ARG A 51 -20.75 6.25 -3.67
C ARG A 51 -20.93 4.75 -3.39
N GLY A 52 -21.54 4.37 -2.25
CA GLY A 52 -21.71 2.97 -1.87
C GLY A 52 -20.42 2.19 -1.64
N ALA A 53 -19.31 2.88 -1.44
CA ALA A 53 -18.00 2.27 -1.25
C ALA A 53 -17.73 1.86 0.22
N ASN A 54 -18.66 2.08 1.12
CA ASN A 54 -18.61 1.53 2.48
C ASN A 54 -18.94 0.05 2.43
N GLY A 55 -17.93 -0.79 2.60
CA GLY A 55 -18.13 -2.23 2.76
C GLY A 55 -19.05 -2.54 3.95
N TYR A 56 -19.86 -3.59 3.83
CA TYR A 56 -20.69 -4.08 4.94
C TYR A 56 -19.85 -4.30 6.20
N PRO A 57 -20.36 -4.00 7.41
CA PRO A 57 -19.68 -4.31 8.65
C PRO A 57 -19.47 -5.82 8.72
N ARG A 58 -18.23 -6.28 8.67
CA ARG A 58 -17.90 -7.69 8.84
C ARG A 58 -18.15 -8.08 10.30
N LYS A 59 -18.87 -9.17 10.55
CA LYS A 59 -18.98 -9.77 11.90
C LYS A 59 -17.55 -10.00 12.43
N HIS A 60 -17.27 -9.44 13.59
CA HIS A 60 -16.02 -9.68 14.31
C HIS A 60 -16.05 -11.11 14.86
N ASN A 61 -15.45 -12.05 14.15
CA ASN A 61 -14.96 -13.25 14.80
C ASN A 61 -13.67 -12.87 15.55
N SER A 62 -13.44 -13.46 16.71
CA SER A 62 -12.22 -13.24 17.50
C SER A 62 -11.02 -13.86 16.78
N TRP A 63 -10.37 -13.06 15.92
CA TRP A 63 -9.24 -13.51 15.13
C TRP A 63 -7.96 -13.50 15.97
N LYS A 64 -7.21 -14.57 15.99
CA LYS A 64 -5.83 -14.57 16.49
C LYS A 64 -4.99 -13.75 15.52
N PHE A 65 -4.53 -12.59 15.98
CA PHE A 65 -3.71 -11.70 15.18
C PHE A 65 -2.27 -12.23 15.16
N PHE A 66 -1.85 -12.78 14.03
CA PHE A 66 -0.46 -13.15 13.82
C PHE A 66 0.37 -11.91 13.46
N ARG A 67 1.54 -11.78 14.05
CA ARG A 67 2.53 -10.76 13.73
C ARG A 67 3.92 -11.36 13.91
N ALA A 68 4.81 -11.15 12.96
CA ALA A 68 6.23 -11.46 13.11
C ALA A 68 6.82 -10.76 14.35
N ASN A 69 7.84 -11.33 14.96
CA ASN A 69 8.43 -10.83 16.20
C ASN A 69 9.49 -9.76 15.96
N LYS A 70 10.11 -9.75 14.78
CA LYS A 70 11.18 -8.82 14.40
C LYS A 70 11.09 -8.44 12.92
N PRO A 71 11.73 -7.34 12.50
CA PRO A 71 11.89 -7.01 11.09
C PRO A 71 12.60 -8.13 10.32
N ASN A 72 12.23 -8.31 9.07
CA ASN A 72 12.79 -9.33 8.15
C ASN A 72 12.55 -10.80 8.56
N GLU A 73 11.75 -11.08 9.59
CA GLU A 73 11.31 -12.44 9.87
C GLU A 73 10.33 -12.93 8.79
N LEU A 74 9.37 -12.08 8.41
CA LEU A 74 8.38 -12.39 7.39
C LEU A 74 8.08 -11.18 6.51
N TRP A 75 8.24 -11.34 5.21
CA TRP A 75 7.72 -10.40 4.23
C TRP A 75 6.43 -10.92 3.61
N GLN A 76 5.49 -10.03 3.33
CA GLN A 76 4.29 -10.32 2.57
C GLN A 76 4.35 -9.62 1.23
N ILE A 77 4.21 -10.37 0.14
CA ILE A 77 4.26 -9.86 -1.23
C ILE A 77 2.95 -10.13 -1.97
N ASP A 78 2.49 -9.16 -2.77
CA ASP A 78 1.30 -9.31 -3.60
C ASP A 78 1.41 -8.47 -4.88
N LEU A 79 0.87 -9.01 -5.97
CA LEU A 79 0.77 -8.33 -7.25
C LEU A 79 -0.68 -7.98 -7.53
N LYS A 80 -0.96 -6.71 -7.80
CA LYS A 80 -2.32 -6.24 -8.06
C LYS A 80 -2.43 -5.50 -9.38
N GLY A 81 -3.40 -5.90 -10.18
CA GLY A 81 -3.69 -5.32 -11.50
C GLY A 81 -4.50 -6.28 -12.36
N PRO A 82 -4.75 -5.91 -13.65
CA PRO A 82 -4.43 -4.60 -14.20
C PRO A 82 -5.39 -3.50 -13.74
N TYR A 83 -4.83 -2.32 -13.51
CA TYR A 83 -5.60 -1.08 -13.36
C TYR A 83 -5.53 -0.28 -14.65
N THR A 84 -6.68 0.04 -15.23
CA THR A 84 -6.72 0.89 -16.43
C THR A 84 -6.77 2.35 -16.05
N VAL A 85 -5.82 3.11 -16.58
CA VAL A 85 -5.70 4.57 -16.42
C VAL A 85 -5.54 5.17 -17.82
N HIS A 86 -6.53 5.90 -18.31
CA HIS A 86 -6.56 6.51 -19.65
C HIS A 86 -6.09 5.55 -20.76
N GLY A 87 -6.64 4.30 -20.76
CA GLY A 87 -6.31 3.28 -21.75
C GLY A 87 -5.02 2.49 -21.49
N GLN A 88 -4.13 2.97 -20.65
CA GLN A 88 -2.92 2.25 -20.25
C GLN A 88 -3.20 1.33 -19.06
N LYS A 89 -2.76 0.08 -19.13
CA LYS A 89 -2.81 -0.89 -18.04
C LYS A 89 -1.58 -0.77 -17.14
N TYR A 90 -1.81 -0.87 -15.84
CA TYR A 90 -0.77 -0.86 -14.81
C TYR A 90 -0.93 -1.99 -13.82
N TRP A 91 0.18 -2.55 -13.37
CA TRP A 91 0.26 -3.51 -12.28
C TRP A 91 1.12 -2.92 -11.16
N PHE A 92 0.79 -3.22 -9.93
CA PHE A 92 1.53 -2.77 -8.76
C PHE A 92 2.00 -3.97 -7.96
N LEU A 93 3.30 -4.12 -7.83
CA LEU A 93 3.92 -5.05 -6.90
C LEU A 93 4.10 -4.35 -5.57
N VAL A 94 3.60 -4.97 -4.51
CA VAL A 94 3.69 -4.49 -3.14
C VAL A 94 4.36 -5.56 -2.28
N CYS A 95 5.40 -5.19 -1.57
CA CYS A 95 6.04 -6.04 -0.56
C CYS A 95 6.18 -5.26 0.74
N ILE A 96 5.71 -5.84 1.84
CA ILE A 96 5.78 -5.24 3.18
C ILE A 96 6.46 -6.17 4.17
N ASP A 97 7.16 -5.58 5.12
CA ASP A 97 7.59 -6.27 6.33
C ASP A 97 6.41 -6.49 7.28
N ASP A 98 6.22 -7.73 7.72
CA ASP A 98 5.08 -8.12 8.55
C ASP A 98 5.12 -7.49 9.94
N TYR A 99 6.30 -7.33 10.53
CA TYR A 99 6.47 -6.77 11.86
C TYR A 99 6.20 -5.27 11.89
N SER A 100 6.90 -4.52 11.07
CA SER A 100 6.92 -3.05 11.08
C SER A 100 5.88 -2.41 10.15
N ARG A 101 5.31 -3.18 9.22
CA ARG A 101 4.50 -2.66 8.08
C ARG A 101 5.29 -1.79 7.11
N TYR A 102 6.62 -1.82 7.19
CA TYR A 102 7.48 -1.09 6.27
C TYR A 102 7.23 -1.53 4.83
N LEU A 103 6.94 -0.59 3.97
CA LEU A 103 6.69 -0.83 2.55
C LEU A 103 8.04 -0.94 1.84
N LEU A 104 8.53 -2.18 1.75
CA LEU A 104 9.84 -2.53 1.16
C LEU A 104 9.85 -2.26 -0.34
N VAL A 105 8.80 -2.73 -1.02
CA VAL A 105 8.61 -2.54 -2.47
C VAL A 105 7.24 -1.95 -2.73
N ALA A 106 7.22 -0.87 -3.49
CA ALA A 106 6.08 -0.38 -4.24
C ALA A 106 6.56 -0.09 -5.65
N LYS A 107 6.20 -0.95 -6.60
CA LYS A 107 6.65 -0.83 -7.99
C LYS A 107 5.46 -0.85 -8.95
N GLN A 108 5.42 0.13 -9.83
CA GLN A 108 4.45 0.24 -10.92
C GLN A 108 5.05 -0.36 -12.20
N PHE A 109 4.29 -1.24 -12.87
CA PHE A 109 4.63 -1.83 -14.16
C PHE A 109 3.56 -1.48 -15.19
N LYS A 110 3.95 -1.37 -16.46
CA LYS A 110 3.05 -1.19 -17.62
C LYS A 110 2.64 -2.50 -18.27
N HIS A 111 3.13 -3.61 -17.79
CA HIS A 111 2.82 -4.98 -18.16
C HIS A 111 2.72 -5.83 -16.90
N GLU A 112 2.19 -7.04 -17.02
CA GLU A 112 2.22 -8.01 -15.94
C GLU A 112 3.66 -8.50 -15.73
N PRO A 113 4.27 -8.26 -14.55
CA PRO A 113 5.67 -8.60 -14.34
C PRO A 113 5.88 -10.10 -14.27
N THR A 114 6.99 -10.55 -14.82
CA THR A 114 7.45 -11.93 -14.74
C THR A 114 8.07 -12.25 -13.40
N THR A 115 8.22 -13.55 -13.09
CA THR A 115 8.94 -14.02 -11.89
C THR A 115 10.37 -13.45 -11.85
N GLN A 116 11.06 -13.42 -13.00
CA GLN A 116 12.44 -12.92 -13.10
C GLN A 116 12.54 -11.42 -12.77
N GLU A 117 11.58 -10.61 -13.22
CA GLU A 117 11.54 -9.18 -12.90
C GLU A 117 11.31 -8.93 -11.40
N ILE A 118 10.42 -9.72 -10.78
CA ILE A 118 10.16 -9.67 -9.34
C ILE A 118 11.41 -10.11 -8.57
N ALA A 119 12.02 -11.22 -8.94
CA ALA A 119 13.22 -11.76 -8.35
C ALA A 119 14.41 -10.79 -8.44
N ALA A 120 14.62 -10.19 -9.62
CA ALA A 120 15.68 -9.21 -9.84
C ALA A 120 15.47 -7.93 -9.00
N LEU A 121 14.21 -7.54 -8.77
CA LEU A 121 13.91 -6.39 -7.92
C LEU A 121 14.23 -6.66 -6.45
N LEU A 122 13.84 -7.83 -5.93
CA LEU A 122 14.11 -8.22 -4.55
C LEU A 122 15.58 -8.55 -4.31
N GLY A 123 16.26 -9.14 -5.29
CA GLY A 123 17.67 -9.46 -5.21
C GLY A 123 18.61 -8.27 -5.08
N ARG A 124 18.13 -7.06 -5.42
CA ARG A 124 18.88 -5.80 -5.26
C ARG A 124 18.70 -5.13 -3.90
N MET A 125 17.92 -5.75 -3.02
CA MET A 125 17.67 -5.18 -1.69
C MET A 125 18.78 -5.58 -0.74
N ASP A 126 19.20 -4.66 0.12
CA ASP A 126 20.27 -4.88 1.10
C ASP A 126 19.87 -5.88 2.19
N SER A 127 18.56 -5.94 2.51
CA SER A 127 18.00 -6.89 3.47
C SER A 127 17.25 -8.02 2.78
N LYS A 128 17.22 -9.19 3.44
CA LYS A 128 16.48 -10.37 3.00
C LYS A 128 15.60 -10.87 4.14
N PRO A 129 14.42 -11.46 3.84
CA PRO A 129 13.58 -12.06 4.87
C PRO A 129 14.02 -13.50 5.17
N GLU A 130 13.64 -14.00 6.35
CA GLU A 130 13.69 -15.44 6.64
C GLU A 130 12.59 -16.16 5.83
N HIS A 131 11.39 -15.58 5.77
CA HIS A 131 10.22 -16.12 5.08
C HIS A 131 9.58 -15.08 4.18
N ILE A 132 9.01 -15.52 3.05
CA ILE A 132 8.23 -14.65 2.18
C ILE A 132 6.87 -15.28 1.84
N LEU A 133 5.79 -14.62 2.23
CA LEU A 133 4.42 -15.06 1.98
C LEU A 133 3.87 -14.43 0.70
N SER A 134 3.49 -15.26 -0.25
CA SER A 134 2.84 -14.87 -1.51
C SER A 134 1.50 -15.58 -1.70
N ASP A 135 0.76 -15.21 -2.73
CA ASP A 135 -0.33 -16.06 -3.24
C ASP A 135 0.20 -17.18 -4.15
N ASN A 136 -0.72 -18.00 -4.68
CA ASN A 136 -0.42 -19.06 -5.64
C ASN A 136 -0.47 -18.54 -7.10
N GLY A 137 -0.29 -17.24 -7.32
CA GLY A 137 -0.26 -16.63 -8.65
C GLY A 137 0.83 -17.22 -9.56
N ALA A 138 0.66 -17.05 -10.87
CA ALA A 138 1.58 -17.62 -11.85
C ALA A 138 3.04 -17.18 -11.63
N GLN A 139 3.24 -15.96 -11.12
CA GLN A 139 4.55 -15.34 -10.83
C GLN A 139 5.26 -16.00 -9.64
N PHE A 140 4.51 -16.69 -8.74
CA PHE A 140 5.02 -17.25 -7.49
C PHE A 140 5.03 -18.79 -7.48
N ARG A 141 5.28 -19.42 -8.66
CA ARG A 141 5.36 -20.86 -8.82
C ARG A 141 6.80 -21.40 -8.75
N GLU A 142 7.14 -22.42 -9.53
CA GLU A 142 8.42 -23.17 -9.40
C GLU A 142 9.67 -22.28 -9.53
N GLN A 143 9.72 -21.36 -10.49
CA GLN A 143 10.87 -20.45 -10.64
C GLN A 143 11.04 -19.54 -9.42
N TRP A 144 9.93 -19.11 -8.81
CA TRP A 144 9.92 -18.33 -7.59
C TRP A 144 10.46 -19.14 -6.41
N LYS A 145 10.00 -20.38 -6.22
CA LYS A 145 10.49 -21.28 -5.17
C LYS A 145 11.98 -21.55 -5.32
N GLN A 146 12.43 -21.77 -6.55
CA GLN A 146 13.85 -21.99 -6.84
C GLN A 146 14.68 -20.76 -6.47
N TRP A 147 14.25 -19.57 -6.89
CA TRP A 147 14.91 -18.31 -6.54
C TRP A 147 14.98 -18.09 -5.02
N CYS A 148 13.89 -18.31 -4.29
CA CYS A 148 13.85 -18.22 -2.84
C CYS A 148 14.89 -19.17 -2.20
N LYS A 149 14.92 -20.42 -2.63
CA LYS A 149 15.86 -21.43 -2.13
C LYS A 149 17.31 -21.00 -2.34
N GLU A 150 17.64 -20.50 -3.52
CA GLU A 150 18.99 -20.01 -3.87
C GLU A 150 19.43 -18.83 -3.01
N HIS A 151 18.46 -18.06 -2.48
CA HIS A 151 18.72 -16.90 -1.63
C HIS A 151 18.57 -17.18 -0.13
N GLY A 152 18.31 -18.44 0.26
CA GLY A 152 18.11 -18.84 1.66
C GLY A 152 16.80 -18.32 2.27
N ILE A 153 15.78 -18.09 1.44
CA ILE A 153 14.46 -17.59 1.84
C ILE A 153 13.47 -18.76 1.81
N GLU A 154 12.67 -18.93 2.86
CA GLU A 154 11.59 -19.90 2.85
C GLU A 154 10.31 -19.31 2.23
N PRO A 155 9.85 -19.81 1.06
CA PRO A 155 8.62 -19.34 0.45
C PRO A 155 7.41 -19.96 1.16
N LEU A 156 6.51 -19.11 1.63
CA LEU A 156 5.23 -19.48 2.19
C LEU A 156 4.11 -19.10 1.21
N PHE A 157 3.06 -19.91 1.17
CA PHE A 157 1.91 -19.67 0.31
C PHE A 157 0.65 -19.53 1.14
N ALA A 158 -0.13 -18.48 0.85
CA ALA A 158 -1.41 -18.26 1.52
C ALA A 158 -2.36 -19.46 1.28
N HIS A 159 -3.03 -19.90 2.32
CA HIS A 159 -4.01 -20.96 2.21
C HIS A 159 -5.21 -20.48 1.37
N PRO A 160 -5.72 -21.32 0.46
CA PRO A 160 -6.94 -21.03 -0.27
C PRO A 160 -8.08 -20.71 0.72
N TYR A 161 -8.81 -19.62 0.46
CA TYR A 161 -9.93 -19.17 1.30
C TYR A 161 -9.60 -18.69 2.72
N TYR A 162 -8.32 -18.49 3.07
CA TYR A 162 -7.89 -17.91 4.34
C TYR A 162 -7.35 -16.48 4.14
N PRO A 163 -8.23 -15.45 4.04
CA PRO A 163 -7.81 -14.07 3.80
C PRO A 163 -6.99 -13.47 4.94
N GLN A 164 -6.91 -14.17 6.07
CA GLN A 164 -6.16 -13.73 7.24
C GLN A 164 -4.66 -13.75 7.02
N ASP A 165 -4.16 -14.71 6.26
CA ASP A 165 -2.73 -14.92 6.04
C ASP A 165 -2.10 -13.68 5.36
N LYS A 166 -2.82 -13.08 4.42
CA LYS A 166 -2.38 -11.91 3.63
C LYS A 166 -3.03 -10.59 4.04
N GLY A 167 -3.78 -10.56 5.11
CA GLY A 167 -4.59 -9.39 5.50
C GLY A 167 -3.79 -8.08 5.63
N LYS A 168 -2.48 -8.16 5.88
CA LYS A 168 -1.62 -6.97 6.03
C LYS A 168 -1.21 -6.39 4.69
N VAL A 169 -0.73 -7.22 3.75
CA VAL A 169 -0.40 -6.75 2.40
C VAL A 169 -1.66 -6.34 1.64
N GLU A 170 -2.78 -7.06 1.82
CA GLU A 170 -4.07 -6.65 1.26
C GLU A 170 -4.51 -5.27 1.79
N ARG A 171 -4.33 -5.01 3.08
CA ARG A 171 -4.60 -3.69 3.66
C ARG A 171 -3.67 -2.62 3.09
N CYS A 172 -2.40 -2.94 2.87
CA CYS A 172 -1.46 -2.04 2.23
C CYS A 172 -1.92 -1.70 0.80
N ILE A 173 -2.36 -2.69 0.02
CA ILE A 173 -2.91 -2.50 -1.32
C ILE A 173 -4.20 -1.67 -1.29
N GLN A 174 -5.09 -1.90 -0.32
CA GLN A 174 -6.28 -1.06 -0.15
C GLN A 174 -5.92 0.41 0.11
N ASN A 175 -4.87 0.66 0.91
CA ASN A 175 -4.36 2.01 1.13
C ASN A 175 -3.77 2.59 -0.15
N LEU A 176 -2.90 1.84 -0.85
CA LEU A 176 -2.35 2.24 -2.15
C LEU A 176 -3.46 2.63 -3.14
N ASN A 177 -4.52 1.83 -3.22
CA ASN A 177 -5.65 2.11 -4.11
C ASN A 177 -6.35 3.43 -3.76
N ARG A 178 -6.57 3.70 -2.48
CA ARG A 178 -7.28 4.90 -2.01
C ARG A 178 -6.42 6.15 -2.07
N GLU A 179 -5.14 6.01 -1.75
CA GLU A 179 -4.21 7.13 -1.52
C GLU A 179 -3.42 7.49 -2.78
N PHE A 180 -3.17 6.52 -3.67
CA PHE A 180 -2.36 6.72 -4.88
C PHE A 180 -3.09 6.38 -6.19
N VAL A 181 -3.59 5.15 -6.36
CA VAL A 181 -4.16 4.70 -7.65
C VAL A 181 -5.41 5.49 -8.03
N TYR A 182 -6.25 5.83 -7.05
CA TYR A 182 -7.41 6.68 -7.29
C TYR A 182 -7.01 8.06 -7.83
N LEU A 183 -5.98 8.67 -7.26
CA LEU A 183 -5.45 9.96 -7.72
C LEU A 183 -4.71 9.83 -9.06
N LEU A 184 -3.96 8.75 -9.28
CA LEU A 184 -3.31 8.46 -10.55
C LEU A 184 -4.31 8.39 -11.71
N ARG A 185 -5.49 7.81 -11.50
CA ARG A 185 -6.57 7.76 -12.50
C ARG A 185 -7.11 9.14 -12.85
N ARG A 186 -7.06 10.07 -11.91
CA ARG A 186 -7.59 11.42 -12.07
C ARG A 186 -6.56 12.40 -12.60
N PHE A 187 -5.30 12.20 -12.26
CA PHE A 187 -4.18 13.09 -12.57
C PHE A 187 -2.95 12.28 -13.05
N PRO A 188 -3.09 11.51 -14.16
CA PRO A 188 -2.02 10.63 -14.60
C PRO A 188 -0.76 11.38 -15.04
N GLU A 189 -0.88 12.57 -15.59
CA GLU A 189 0.22 13.44 -16.02
C GLU A 189 1.13 13.87 -14.86
N TRP A 190 0.57 13.95 -13.63
CA TRP A 190 1.28 14.40 -12.44
C TRP A 190 1.84 13.26 -11.59
N LEU A 191 1.17 12.11 -11.59
CA LEU A 191 1.47 11.01 -10.66
C LEU A 191 2.05 9.77 -11.34
N ASN A 192 2.07 9.72 -12.68
CA ASN A 192 2.70 8.59 -13.36
C ASN A 192 4.19 8.52 -13.02
N GLY A 193 4.63 7.36 -12.52
CA GLY A 193 6.01 7.16 -12.05
C GLY A 193 6.31 7.61 -10.61
N LYS A 194 5.38 8.29 -9.93
CA LYS A 194 5.56 8.82 -8.55
C LYS A 194 5.31 7.79 -7.44
N ILE A 195 5.29 6.49 -7.77
CA ILE A 195 5.07 5.42 -6.78
C ILE A 195 6.20 5.34 -5.73
N LYS A 196 7.41 5.78 -6.09
CA LYS A 196 8.55 5.83 -5.17
C LYS A 196 8.32 6.86 -4.06
N GLU A 197 7.83 8.03 -4.41
CA GLU A 197 7.49 9.10 -3.48
C GLU A 197 6.34 8.69 -2.55
N TYR A 198 5.36 7.92 -3.08
CA TYR A 198 4.32 7.31 -2.25
C TYR A 198 4.92 6.37 -1.21
N ARG A 199 5.87 5.50 -1.59
CA ARG A 199 6.56 4.58 -0.67
C ARG A 199 7.29 5.34 0.44
N GLU A 200 8.04 6.37 0.09
CA GLU A 200 8.77 7.21 1.07
C GLU A 200 7.80 7.89 2.05
N TRP A 201 6.72 8.46 1.54
CA TRP A 201 5.68 9.04 2.39
C TRP A 201 5.01 7.99 3.29
N PHE A 202 4.66 6.81 2.75
CA PHE A 202 4.03 5.72 3.49
C PHE A 202 4.89 5.28 4.68
N ASN A 203 6.18 5.15 4.48
CA ASN A 203 7.11 4.68 5.50
C ASN A 203 7.41 5.73 6.57
N ASN A 204 7.61 6.98 6.18
CA ASN A 204 8.17 8.00 7.05
C ASN A 204 7.14 8.97 7.65
N GLN A 205 6.02 9.18 6.97
CA GLN A 205 5.06 10.23 7.34
C GLN A 205 3.64 9.71 7.61
N ARG A 206 3.31 8.49 7.14
CA ARG A 206 2.01 7.90 7.35
C ARG A 206 1.97 7.14 8.67
N PHE A 207 1.23 7.67 9.65
CA PHE A 207 0.99 6.99 10.92
C PHE A 207 0.15 5.72 10.70
N HIS A 208 0.62 4.58 11.20
CA HIS A 208 -0.01 3.28 11.04
C HIS A 208 -0.61 2.79 12.36
N ARG A 209 -1.95 2.83 12.46
CA ARG A 209 -2.67 2.49 13.70
C ARG A 209 -2.38 1.07 14.21
N GLY A 210 -2.24 0.09 13.30
CA GLY A 210 -2.00 -1.32 13.66
C GLY A 210 -0.68 -1.58 14.36
N ILE A 211 0.28 -0.66 14.26
CA ILE A 211 1.58 -0.71 14.96
C ILE A 211 1.76 0.47 15.91
N ASN A 212 0.79 1.39 15.93
CA ASN A 212 0.81 2.63 16.72
C ASN A 212 2.09 3.46 16.51
N ASN A 213 2.62 3.48 15.29
CA ASN A 213 3.89 4.13 14.93
C ASN A 213 3.98 4.41 13.43
N PHE A 214 5.09 5.01 13.01
CA PHE A 214 5.51 5.10 11.61
C PHE A 214 6.30 3.84 11.24
N PRO A 215 6.05 3.22 10.06
CA PRO A 215 6.72 1.99 9.65
C PRO A 215 8.26 2.06 9.71
N ALA A 216 8.85 3.15 9.21
CA ALA A 216 10.30 3.32 9.19
C ALA A 216 10.92 3.29 10.59
N ARG A 217 10.27 3.86 11.60
CA ARG A 217 10.80 3.87 12.97
C ARG A 217 10.94 2.47 13.55
N LEU A 218 9.97 1.57 13.27
CA LEU A 218 10.06 0.19 13.76
C LEU A 218 11.02 -0.66 12.93
N TYR A 219 11.16 -0.36 11.64
CA TYR A 219 12.04 -1.13 10.76
C TYR A 219 13.52 -0.81 11.00
N CYS A 220 13.88 0.48 11.07
CA CYS A 220 15.27 0.91 11.18
C CYS A 220 15.85 0.71 12.59
N VAL A 221 15.10 1.05 13.65
CA VAL A 221 15.61 0.95 15.04
C VAL A 221 16.02 -0.47 15.43
N THR A 222 15.36 -1.49 14.89
CA THR A 222 15.65 -2.89 15.22
C THR A 222 16.81 -3.47 14.40
N LEU A 223 17.28 -2.78 13.35
CA LEU A 223 18.45 -3.21 12.57
C LEU A 223 19.77 -2.68 13.16
N GLU A 224 19.70 -1.71 14.08
CA GLU A 224 20.87 -1.10 14.75
C GLU A 224 21.20 -1.75 16.11
N THR A 225 20.35 -2.69 16.58
CA THR A 225 20.55 -3.47 17.83
C THR A 225 20.94 -4.90 17.54
#